data_8fd1f4381f53f5ce92ee44283584e930
#
_entry.id   8fd1f4381f53f5ce92ee44283584e930
#
_cell.length_a   1.000
_cell.length_b   1.000
_cell.length_c   1.000
_cell.angle_alpha   90.00
_cell.angle_beta   90.00
_cell.angle_gamma   90.00
#
_symmetry.space_group_name_H-M   'P 1'
#
loop_
_entity.id
_entity.type
_entity.pdbx_description
1 polymer ?
#
loop_
_entity_poly.entity_id
_entity_poly.type
_entity_poly.pdbx_seq_one_letter_code
_entity_poly.pdbx_strand_id
1 'polypeptide(L)'
;MTHSIFKSGRLILSVTGLALLIGGGARAQNLREGDIDTGYFGNVALEGYDTVAYFTVGQALVGDPGIKADWLGAEWHFTSTGNRDLFLANPVSYAPQYGGHCADGMAYDTNVQTNIDPKSWRVINGKLYISYDPVSASEFDTIPDLIERADANWAVRQASVASD
;
A
#
# COMPACT_ATOMS: atom_id res chain seq x y z
N MET A 1 -12.86 -73.05 -32.58
CA MET A 1 -13.81 -72.15 -31.95
C MET A 1 -13.15 -71.52 -30.74
N THR A 2 -12.56 -70.39 -30.88
CA THR A 2 -11.96 -69.65 -29.75
C THR A 2 -12.10 -68.17 -30.03
N HIS A 3 -12.96 -67.53 -29.27
CA HIS A 3 -13.23 -66.10 -29.34
C HIS A 3 -12.12 -65.35 -28.60
N SER A 4 -11.39 -64.51 -29.31
CA SER A 4 -10.48 -63.53 -28.72
C SER A 4 -11.23 -62.23 -28.43
N ILE A 5 -11.28 -61.82 -27.17
CA ILE A 5 -11.87 -60.55 -26.72
C ILE A 5 -10.75 -59.50 -26.63
N PHE A 6 -10.76 -58.59 -27.61
CA PHE A 6 -9.92 -57.38 -27.53
C PHE A 6 -10.52 -56.39 -26.52
N LYS A 7 -9.82 -56.16 -25.39
CA LYS A 7 -10.10 -55.07 -24.46
C LYS A 7 -9.39 -53.80 -24.93
N SER A 8 -10.16 -52.85 -25.47
CA SER A 8 -9.68 -51.49 -25.75
C SER A 8 -9.50 -50.71 -24.45
N GLY A 9 -8.24 -50.53 -24.04
CA GLY A 9 -7.88 -49.64 -22.98
C GLY A 9 -7.98 -48.16 -23.46
N ARG A 10 -8.91 -47.41 -22.92
CA ARG A 10 -8.95 -45.96 -23.10
C ARG A 10 -7.90 -45.31 -22.20
N LEU A 11 -6.87 -44.77 -22.84
CA LEU A 11 -5.87 -43.93 -22.19
C LEU A 11 -6.49 -42.57 -21.95
N ILE A 12 -6.83 -42.25 -20.67
CA ILE A 12 -7.27 -40.92 -20.27
C ILE A 12 -6.00 -40.11 -20.04
N LEU A 13 -5.67 -39.24 -20.99
CA LEU A 13 -4.67 -38.18 -20.75
C LEU A 13 -5.29 -37.13 -19.85
N SER A 14 -4.94 -37.15 -18.56
CA SER A 14 -5.17 -36.03 -17.67
C SER A 14 -4.25 -34.89 -18.03
N VAL A 15 -4.75 -33.91 -18.76
CA VAL A 15 -4.08 -32.63 -18.93
C VAL A 15 -4.28 -31.82 -17.64
N THR A 16 -3.34 -31.96 -16.71
CA THR A 16 -3.29 -31.06 -15.54
C THR A 16 -2.77 -29.71 -16.02
N GLY A 17 -3.69 -28.84 -16.40
CA GLY A 17 -3.39 -27.45 -16.72
C GLY A 17 -2.89 -26.76 -15.45
N LEU A 18 -1.58 -26.56 -15.34
CA LEU A 18 -0.96 -25.67 -14.38
C LEU A 18 -1.31 -24.25 -14.81
N ALA A 19 -2.41 -23.72 -14.28
CA ALA A 19 -2.73 -22.30 -14.38
C ALA A 19 -1.67 -21.53 -13.60
N LEU A 20 -0.68 -20.98 -14.30
CA LEU A 20 0.22 -19.97 -13.75
C LEU A 20 -0.64 -18.73 -13.50
N LEU A 21 -1.12 -18.58 -12.27
CA LEU A 21 -1.65 -17.31 -11.77
C LEU A 21 -0.47 -16.35 -11.69
N ILE A 22 -0.18 -15.66 -12.80
CA ILE A 22 0.63 -14.44 -12.78
C ILE A 22 -0.29 -13.37 -12.17
N GLY A 23 -0.58 -13.52 -10.88
CA GLY A 23 -1.10 -12.46 -10.07
C GLY A 23 0.06 -11.48 -9.83
N GLY A 24 0.16 -10.45 -10.67
CA GLY A 24 0.89 -9.24 -10.36
C GLY A 24 0.15 -8.51 -9.25
N GLY A 25 0.01 -9.15 -8.08
CA GLY A 25 -0.44 -8.49 -6.87
C GLY A 25 0.60 -7.45 -6.50
N ALA A 26 0.20 -6.18 -6.48
CA ALA A 26 0.99 -5.14 -5.85
C ALA A 26 1.44 -5.68 -4.49
N ARG A 27 2.76 -5.84 -4.32
CA ARG A 27 3.32 -6.40 -3.09
C ARG A 27 2.93 -5.45 -1.96
N ALA A 28 2.09 -5.92 -1.05
CA ALA A 28 1.71 -5.14 0.13
C ALA A 28 2.99 -4.71 0.85
N GLN A 29 3.07 -3.44 1.27
CA GLN A 29 4.19 -2.98 2.08
C GLN A 29 4.23 -3.79 3.37
N ASN A 30 5.42 -4.11 3.81
CA ASN A 30 5.64 -4.73 5.11
C ASN A 30 5.81 -3.64 6.17
N LEU A 31 4.72 -2.90 6.47
CA LEU A 31 4.74 -1.86 7.50
C LEU A 31 4.78 -2.48 8.90
N ARG A 32 5.52 -1.83 9.79
CA ARG A 32 5.70 -2.22 11.18
C ARG A 32 5.32 -1.06 12.10
N GLU A 33 5.18 -1.35 13.37
CA GLU A 33 5.05 -0.30 14.40
C GLU A 33 6.28 0.62 14.34
N GLY A 34 6.05 1.93 14.33
CA GLY A 34 7.07 2.96 14.14
C GLY A 34 7.36 3.34 12.69
N ASP A 35 6.80 2.62 11.70
CA ASP A 35 6.96 2.98 10.28
C ASP A 35 5.96 4.10 9.86
N ILE A 36 4.90 4.36 10.64
CA ILE A 36 3.88 5.34 10.27
C ILE A 36 4.37 6.75 10.62
N ASP A 37 4.32 7.64 9.63
CA ASP A 37 4.57 9.07 9.84
C ASP A 37 3.39 9.71 10.58
N THR A 38 3.67 10.25 11.76
CA THR A 38 2.68 10.97 12.60
C THR A 38 3.07 12.44 12.78
N GLY A 39 4.00 12.92 11.96
CA GLY A 39 4.53 14.28 12.06
C GLY A 39 5.39 14.49 13.32
N TYR A 40 5.67 15.76 13.60
CA TYR A 40 6.55 16.13 14.72
C TYR A 40 5.87 16.10 16.09
N PHE A 41 4.54 16.25 16.15
CA PHE A 41 3.79 16.43 17.39
C PHE A 41 2.52 15.60 17.41
N GLY A 42 2.61 14.41 17.91
CA GLY A 42 1.43 13.57 18.10
C GLY A 42 1.62 12.13 17.63
N ASN A 43 0.50 11.43 17.55
CA ASN A 43 0.46 10.04 17.08
C ASN A 43 -0.61 9.85 15.98
N VAL A 44 -1.06 10.94 15.35
CA VAL A 44 -2.12 10.90 14.34
C VAL A 44 -1.52 10.75 12.94
N ALA A 45 -1.86 9.68 12.27
CA ALA A 45 -1.43 9.41 10.90
C ALA A 45 -2.06 10.39 9.89
N LEU A 46 -1.32 10.73 8.81
CA LEU A 46 -1.81 11.59 7.72
C LEU A 46 -2.44 12.90 8.19
N GLU A 47 -1.95 13.48 9.27
CA GLU A 47 -2.51 14.72 9.85
C GLU A 47 -4.03 14.63 10.09
N GLY A 48 -4.58 13.43 10.31
CA GLY A 48 -5.99 13.18 10.54
C GLY A 48 -6.86 13.12 9.28
N TYR A 49 -6.27 13.02 8.10
CA TYR A 49 -7.03 12.77 6.87
C TYR A 49 -7.46 11.30 6.76
N ASP A 50 -8.66 11.09 6.20
CA ASP A 50 -9.23 9.76 5.99
C ASP A 50 -8.53 9.03 4.84
N THR A 51 -7.69 8.06 5.18
CA THR A 51 -6.93 7.30 4.19
C THR A 51 -7.79 6.50 3.23
N VAL A 52 -9.01 6.09 3.62
CA VAL A 52 -9.95 5.34 2.76
C VAL A 52 -10.59 6.26 1.71
N ALA A 53 -10.79 7.54 2.04
CA ALA A 53 -11.44 8.49 1.13
C ALA A 53 -10.67 8.69 -0.18
N TYR A 54 -9.34 8.59 -0.18
CA TYR A 54 -8.53 8.66 -1.41
C TYR A 54 -8.91 7.59 -2.44
N PHE A 55 -9.28 6.40 -1.96
CA PHE A 55 -9.63 5.27 -2.82
C PHE A 55 -11.11 5.22 -3.18
N THR A 56 -11.99 5.62 -2.26
CA THR A 56 -13.44 5.45 -2.42
C THR A 56 -14.09 6.63 -3.12
N VAL A 57 -13.63 7.85 -2.85
CA VAL A 57 -14.20 9.08 -3.43
C VAL A 57 -13.16 9.93 -4.18
N GLY A 58 -11.87 9.55 -4.19
CA GLY A 58 -10.80 10.24 -4.89
C GLY A 58 -10.53 11.65 -4.34
N GLN A 59 -10.64 11.84 -3.03
CA GLN A 59 -10.48 13.14 -2.38
C GLN A 59 -9.71 13.01 -1.07
N ALA A 60 -8.91 14.03 -0.77
CA ALA A 60 -8.31 14.25 0.54
C ALA A 60 -9.36 14.86 1.48
N LEU A 61 -9.95 14.06 2.34
CA LEU A 61 -10.98 14.50 3.30
C LEU A 61 -10.45 14.40 4.72
N VAL A 62 -10.69 15.44 5.51
CA VAL A 62 -10.35 15.43 6.94
C VAL A 62 -11.29 14.47 7.66
N GLY A 63 -10.73 13.53 8.42
CA GLY A 63 -11.48 12.61 9.26
C GLY A 63 -12.02 13.28 10.52
N ASP A 64 -13.02 12.66 11.13
CA ASP A 64 -13.55 13.03 12.44
C ASP A 64 -12.72 12.32 13.53
N PRO A 65 -12.07 13.03 14.46
CA PRO A 65 -11.32 12.41 15.55
C PRO A 65 -12.18 11.55 16.49
N GLY A 66 -13.52 11.67 16.43
CA GLY A 66 -14.46 10.79 17.10
C GLY A 66 -14.68 9.44 16.37
N ILE A 67 -14.30 9.34 15.10
CA ILE A 67 -14.40 8.12 14.28
C ILE A 67 -12.99 7.64 13.94
N LYS A 68 -12.38 6.88 14.83
CA LYS A 68 -10.96 6.55 14.76
C LYS A 68 -10.66 5.07 14.94
N ALA A 69 -9.44 4.67 14.60
CA ALA A 69 -8.85 3.37 14.89
C ALA A 69 -7.36 3.53 15.19
N ASP A 70 -6.82 2.62 16.01
CA ASP A 70 -5.37 2.52 16.25
C ASP A 70 -4.80 1.39 15.38
N TRP A 71 -3.72 1.70 14.67
CA TRP A 71 -3.00 0.69 13.88
C TRP A 71 -1.53 1.07 13.72
N LEU A 72 -0.64 0.11 14.00
CA LEU A 72 0.83 0.25 13.98
C LEU A 72 1.34 1.46 14.79
N GLY A 73 0.78 1.67 15.98
CA GLY A 73 1.20 2.73 16.90
C GLY A 73 0.70 4.13 16.54
N ALA A 74 -0.12 4.27 15.49
CA ALA A 74 -0.69 5.53 15.08
C ALA A 74 -2.23 5.53 15.20
N GLU A 75 -2.80 6.70 15.49
CA GLU A 75 -4.24 6.95 15.48
C GLU A 75 -4.67 7.41 14.08
N TRP A 76 -5.66 6.74 13.50
CA TRP A 76 -6.22 7.02 12.17
C TRP A 76 -7.62 7.59 12.30
N HIS A 77 -7.92 8.68 11.60
CA HIS A 77 -9.23 9.33 11.60
C HIS A 77 -10.01 9.05 10.31
N PHE A 78 -11.34 8.94 10.41
CA PHE A 78 -12.19 8.58 9.25
C PHE A 78 -13.39 9.52 9.14
N THR A 79 -13.88 9.76 7.94
CA THR A 79 -15.08 10.56 7.68
C THR A 79 -16.37 9.83 8.02
N SER A 80 -16.31 8.50 8.17
CA SER A 80 -17.46 7.66 8.50
C SER A 80 -17.04 6.36 9.21
N THR A 81 -17.97 5.78 9.95
CA THR A 81 -17.77 4.44 10.53
C THR A 81 -17.57 3.38 9.45
N GLY A 82 -18.19 3.54 8.27
CA GLY A 82 -17.98 2.65 7.13
C GLY A 82 -16.54 2.67 6.62
N ASN A 83 -15.91 3.84 6.50
CA ASN A 83 -14.50 3.95 6.10
C ASN A 83 -13.57 3.35 7.17
N ARG A 84 -13.84 3.62 8.45
CA ARG A 84 -13.10 2.99 9.55
C ARG A 84 -13.17 1.46 9.47
N ASP A 85 -14.35 0.91 9.25
CA ASP A 85 -14.56 -0.55 9.21
C ASP A 85 -13.89 -1.18 7.97
N LEU A 86 -13.88 -0.48 6.82
CA LEU A 86 -13.09 -0.88 5.63
C LEU A 86 -11.59 -0.90 5.93
N PHE A 87 -11.08 0.14 6.60
CA PHE A 87 -9.68 0.19 7.02
C PHE A 87 -9.34 -0.99 7.94
N LEU A 88 -10.13 -1.20 9.00
CA LEU A 88 -9.89 -2.26 9.98
C LEU A 88 -9.94 -3.66 9.35
N ALA A 89 -10.76 -3.87 8.31
CA ALA A 89 -10.81 -5.13 7.58
C ALA A 89 -9.53 -5.43 6.79
N ASN A 90 -8.85 -4.40 6.26
CA ASN A 90 -7.60 -4.55 5.51
C ASN A 90 -6.77 -3.26 5.52
N PRO A 91 -6.10 -2.92 6.64
CA PRO A 91 -5.36 -1.66 6.77
C PRO A 91 -4.29 -1.45 5.71
N VAL A 92 -3.59 -2.52 5.34
CA VAL A 92 -2.48 -2.46 4.36
C VAL A 92 -2.95 -2.00 2.98
N SER A 93 -4.20 -2.26 2.60
CA SER A 93 -4.76 -1.80 1.32
C SER A 93 -5.06 -0.31 1.27
N TYR A 94 -5.21 0.32 2.43
CA TYR A 94 -5.56 1.74 2.54
C TYR A 94 -4.44 2.60 3.10
N ALA A 95 -3.47 2.00 3.78
CA ALA A 95 -2.31 2.73 4.29
C ALA A 95 -1.48 3.32 3.14
N PRO A 96 -0.98 4.56 3.28
CA PRO A 96 -0.11 5.15 2.28
C PRO A 96 1.22 4.39 2.19
N GLN A 97 1.83 4.44 1.02
CA GLN A 97 3.16 3.87 0.83
C GLN A 97 4.16 4.59 1.74
N TYR A 98 5.20 3.87 2.14
CA TYR A 98 6.28 4.38 3.01
C TYR A 98 5.77 4.89 4.36
N GLY A 99 4.66 4.31 4.86
CA GLY A 99 4.05 4.71 6.13
C GLY A 99 3.46 6.13 6.14
N GLY A 100 3.33 6.77 4.99
CA GLY A 100 2.88 8.16 4.87
C GLY A 100 4.00 9.20 4.86
N HIS A 101 5.28 8.79 4.92
CA HIS A 101 6.39 9.69 4.65
C HIS A 101 6.32 10.26 3.23
N CYS A 102 6.94 11.43 3.01
CA CYS A 102 7.00 12.08 1.72
C CYS A 102 7.52 11.12 0.63
N ALA A 103 6.64 10.72 -0.28
CA ALA A 103 6.90 9.58 -1.14
C ALA A 103 7.90 9.88 -2.27
N ASP A 104 7.87 11.08 -2.86
CA ASP A 104 8.89 11.53 -3.81
C ASP A 104 10.23 11.71 -3.11
N GLY A 105 10.23 12.32 -1.91
CA GLY A 105 11.44 12.45 -1.08
C GLY A 105 12.10 11.10 -0.82
N MET A 106 11.31 10.04 -0.59
CA MET A 106 11.82 8.68 -0.40
C MET A 106 12.61 8.15 -1.61
N ALA A 107 12.35 8.64 -2.82
CA ALA A 107 13.13 8.26 -4.01
C ALA A 107 14.56 8.85 -4.02
N TYR A 108 14.80 9.85 -3.19
CA TYR A 108 16.09 10.58 -3.14
C TYR A 108 16.85 10.35 -1.84
N ASP A 109 16.16 10.03 -0.73
CA ASP A 109 16.79 9.87 0.59
C ASP A 109 16.09 8.76 1.40
N THR A 110 16.88 7.92 2.05
CA THR A 110 16.39 6.87 2.97
C THR A 110 15.90 7.43 4.30
N ASN A 111 16.30 8.64 4.67
CA ASN A 111 15.96 9.29 5.94
C ASN A 111 15.13 10.57 5.73
N VAL A 112 14.05 10.45 4.95
CA VAL A 112 13.15 11.57 4.68
C VAL A 112 12.57 12.12 6.00
N GLN A 113 12.76 13.42 6.24
CA GLN A 113 12.29 14.18 7.40
C GLN A 113 11.36 15.33 6.98
N THR A 114 10.87 15.31 5.74
CA THR A 114 10.03 16.37 5.17
C THR A 114 8.59 16.18 5.60
N ASN A 115 7.92 17.26 5.98
CA ASN A 115 6.47 17.26 6.19
C ASN A 115 5.75 16.82 4.92
N ILE A 116 4.52 16.35 5.07
CA ILE A 116 3.63 16.03 3.96
C ILE A 116 2.52 17.10 3.84
N ASP A 117 1.91 17.18 2.67
CA ASP A 117 0.61 17.78 2.48
C ASP A 117 -0.39 16.68 2.05
N PRO A 118 -1.34 16.29 2.90
CA PRO A 118 -2.31 15.26 2.57
C PRO A 118 -3.15 15.54 1.31
N LYS A 119 -3.15 16.79 0.80
CA LYS A 119 -3.80 17.16 -0.47
C LYS A 119 -2.91 16.92 -1.68
N SER A 120 -1.62 16.67 -1.46
CA SER A 120 -0.62 16.41 -2.50
C SER A 120 -0.35 14.90 -2.62
N TRP A 121 -1.18 14.22 -3.40
CA TRP A 121 -1.23 12.76 -3.45
C TRP A 121 -1.41 12.19 -4.85
N ARG A 122 -1.08 10.90 -5.00
CA ARG A 122 -1.40 10.05 -6.16
C ARG A 122 -1.86 8.67 -5.70
N VAL A 123 -2.82 8.09 -6.43
CA VAL A 123 -3.11 6.65 -6.34
C VAL A 123 -2.65 6.01 -7.65
N ILE A 124 -1.60 5.19 -7.57
CA ILE A 124 -0.99 4.52 -8.72
C ILE A 124 -1.02 3.02 -8.47
N ASN A 125 -1.62 2.26 -9.38
CA ASN A 125 -1.78 0.80 -9.25
C ASN A 125 -2.40 0.37 -7.90
N GLY A 126 -3.37 1.14 -7.40
CA GLY A 126 -4.05 0.86 -6.14
C GLY A 126 -3.23 1.14 -4.88
N LYS A 127 -2.15 1.90 -4.98
CA LYS A 127 -1.29 2.32 -3.87
C LYS A 127 -1.36 3.84 -3.72
N LEU A 128 -1.47 4.32 -2.48
CA LEU A 128 -1.52 5.74 -2.14
C LEU A 128 -0.12 6.27 -1.86
N TYR A 129 0.26 7.35 -2.53
CA TYR A 129 1.51 8.09 -2.33
C TYR A 129 1.17 9.51 -1.89
N ILE A 130 1.77 9.97 -0.79
CA ILE A 130 1.60 11.33 -0.26
C ILE A 130 2.93 12.06 -0.43
N SER A 131 2.88 13.32 -0.83
CA SER A 131 4.06 14.15 -1.08
C SER A 131 4.01 15.44 -0.26
N TYR A 132 5.12 16.20 -0.30
CA TYR A 132 5.25 17.47 0.39
C TYR A 132 4.34 18.56 -0.20
N ASP A 133 4.24 18.63 -1.54
CA ASP A 133 3.45 19.62 -2.27
C ASP A 133 2.96 19.07 -3.63
N PRO A 134 2.10 19.81 -4.36
CA PRO A 134 1.60 19.37 -5.65
C PRO A 134 2.68 19.19 -6.73
N VAL A 135 3.80 19.92 -6.65
CA VAL A 135 4.92 19.77 -7.60
C VAL A 135 5.60 18.44 -7.38
N SER A 136 5.97 18.13 -6.15
CA SER A 136 6.51 16.85 -5.73
C SER A 136 5.58 15.68 -6.11
N ALA A 137 4.29 15.81 -5.84
CA ALA A 137 3.32 14.78 -6.25
C ALA A 137 3.27 14.57 -7.78
N SER A 138 3.54 15.60 -8.58
CA SER A 138 3.57 15.49 -10.04
C SER A 138 4.80 14.76 -10.60
N GLU A 139 5.84 14.58 -9.81
CA GLU A 139 7.03 13.82 -10.20
C GLU A 139 6.69 12.36 -10.52
N PHE A 140 5.69 11.78 -9.84
CA PHE A 140 5.19 10.45 -10.14
C PHE A 140 4.58 10.31 -11.55
N ASP A 141 4.17 11.41 -12.16
CA ASP A 141 3.60 11.43 -13.50
C ASP A 141 4.69 11.61 -14.58
N THR A 142 5.89 12.10 -14.20
CA THR A 142 6.89 12.61 -15.16
C THR A 142 8.26 11.96 -15.05
N ILE A 143 8.64 11.47 -13.86
CA ILE A 143 9.96 10.89 -13.63
C ILE A 143 9.86 9.36 -13.71
N PRO A 144 10.47 8.72 -14.72
CA PRO A 144 10.57 7.28 -14.77
C PRO A 144 11.28 6.71 -13.54
N ASP A 145 10.96 5.49 -13.13
CA ASP A 145 11.61 4.74 -12.04
C ASP A 145 11.54 5.42 -10.64
N LEU A 146 10.73 6.47 -10.46
CA LEU A 146 10.62 7.16 -9.17
C LEU A 146 10.11 6.21 -8.08
N ILE A 147 9.11 5.38 -8.39
CA ILE A 147 8.54 4.40 -7.45
C ILE A 147 9.56 3.32 -7.11
N GLU A 148 10.28 2.79 -8.10
CA GLU A 148 11.29 1.76 -7.90
C GLU A 148 12.43 2.24 -7.00
N ARG A 149 12.85 3.49 -7.17
CA ARG A 149 13.86 4.12 -6.30
C ARG A 149 13.34 4.31 -4.88
N ALA A 150 12.12 4.80 -4.73
CA ALA A 150 11.49 4.98 -3.43
C ALA A 150 11.29 3.64 -2.70
N ASP A 151 10.86 2.60 -3.42
CA ASP A 151 10.70 1.23 -2.87
C ASP A 151 12.07 0.67 -2.39
N ALA A 152 13.15 0.90 -3.16
CA ALA A 152 14.50 0.47 -2.79
C ALA A 152 15.01 1.21 -1.54
N ASN A 153 14.84 2.52 -1.47
CA ASN A 153 15.25 3.33 -0.33
C ASN A 153 14.42 3.01 0.93
N TRP A 154 13.12 2.76 0.77
CA TRP A 154 12.28 2.30 1.87
C TRP A 154 12.76 0.99 2.48
N ALA A 155 13.14 0.03 1.65
CA ALA A 155 13.69 -1.25 2.11
C ALA A 155 15.00 -1.05 2.91
N VAL A 156 15.88 -0.12 2.49
CA VAL A 156 17.11 0.25 3.22
C VAL A 156 16.75 0.88 4.57
N ARG A 157 15.81 1.85 4.60
CA ARG A 157 15.34 2.48 5.83
C ARG A 157 14.81 1.43 6.82
N GLN A 158 13.95 0.53 6.36
CA GLN A 158 13.41 -0.52 7.23
C GLN A 158 14.49 -1.46 7.78
N ALA A 159 15.53 -1.76 7.00
CA ALA A 159 16.63 -2.59 7.45
C ALA A 159 17.48 -1.90 8.52
N SER A 160 17.70 -0.59 8.42
CA SER A 160 18.48 0.18 9.40
C SER A 160 17.78 0.26 10.76
N VAL A 161 16.46 0.53 10.78
CA VAL A 161 15.67 0.61 12.03
C VAL A 161 15.57 -0.74 12.75
N ALA A 162 15.66 -1.86 12.03
CA ALA A 162 15.63 -3.20 12.64
C ALA A 162 16.95 -3.59 13.34
N SER A 163 18.01 -2.78 13.20
CA SER A 163 19.37 -3.08 13.71
C SER A 163 19.68 -2.35 15.01
N ASP A 164 18.82 -1.43 15.44
CA ASP A 164 18.93 -0.64 16.66
C ASP A 164 18.03 -1.22 17.78
#